data_8e52fc7b85775d655cd9979433d3f0fd
#
_entry.id   8e52fc7b85775d655cd9979433d3f0fd
#
_cell.length_a   1.000
_cell.length_b   1.000
_cell.length_c   1.000
_cell.angle_alpha   90.00
_cell.angle_beta   90.00
_cell.angle_gamma   90.00
#
_symmetry.space_group_name_H-M   'P 1'
#
loop_
_entity.id
_entity.type
_entity.pdbx_description
1 polymer ?
#
loop_
_entity_poly.entity_id
_entity_poly.type
_entity_poly.pdbx_seq_one_letter_code
_entity_poly.pdbx_strand_id
1 'polypeptide(L)'
;IELLKNNKKIAVTANSHKVIHNLLERVEKLADKEKFVFKGLKMGNPDNEDSFYDGKLIKTDKNEKHYIDGLKENKILLYAGTKYHLSNWYYQNKLDYLFCDEASQISVADLVALGGIAKNIVLVGDQQQLGQPLQGNHPNESGDSVLDYLLQGKDTISEDKGVFLNKTFRLHPNINSFTSDN
;
A
#
# COMPACT_ATOMS: atom_id res chain seq x y z
N ILE A 1 0.76 -6.93 10.94
CA ILE A 1 0.03 -7.29 12.18
C ILE A 1 0.71 -6.67 13.40
N GLU A 2 2.03 -6.78 13.59
CA GLU A 2 2.70 -6.25 14.78
C GLU A 2 2.40 -4.76 15.06
N LEU A 3 2.38 -3.92 14.03
CA LEU A 3 2.02 -2.52 14.18
C LEU A 3 0.57 -2.34 14.67
N LEU A 4 -0.36 -3.14 14.15
CA LEU A 4 -1.77 -3.11 14.58
C LEU A 4 -1.92 -3.55 16.04
N LYS A 5 -1.19 -4.58 16.48
CA LYS A 5 -1.13 -5.01 17.89
C LYS A 5 -0.61 -3.90 18.81
N ASN A 6 0.30 -3.08 18.31
CA ASN A 6 0.83 -1.91 19.00
C ASN A 6 -0.05 -0.65 18.82
N ASN A 7 -1.33 -0.83 18.45
CA ASN A 7 -2.31 0.24 18.25
C ASN A 7 -1.86 1.35 17.28
N LYS A 8 -1.02 1.00 16.29
CA LYS A 8 -0.62 1.94 15.24
C LYS A 8 -1.72 2.03 14.19
N LYS A 9 -2.03 3.26 13.77
CA LYS A 9 -2.94 3.52 12.66
C LYS A 9 -2.20 3.40 11.35
N ILE A 10 -2.69 2.52 10.48
CA ILE A 10 -2.05 2.14 9.23
C ILE A 10 -2.94 2.48 8.05
N ALA A 11 -2.38 3.07 7.01
CA ALA A 11 -2.99 3.09 5.69
C ALA A 11 -2.31 2.09 4.76
N VAL A 12 -3.10 1.54 3.84
CA VAL A 12 -2.66 0.65 2.77
C VAL A 12 -3.17 1.16 1.44
N THR A 13 -2.27 1.30 0.47
CA THR A 13 -2.62 1.66 -0.91
C THR A 13 -1.87 0.80 -1.91
N ALA A 14 -2.44 0.68 -3.10
CA ALA A 14 -1.82 0.13 -4.28
C ALA A 14 -2.49 0.72 -5.53
N ASN A 15 -1.95 0.41 -6.70
CA ASN A 15 -2.47 0.95 -7.96
C ASN A 15 -3.86 0.39 -8.35
N SER A 16 -4.27 -0.75 -7.82
CA SER A 16 -5.59 -1.35 -8.10
C SER A 16 -6.30 -1.88 -6.86
N HIS A 17 -7.63 -1.91 -6.92
CA HIS A 17 -8.44 -2.51 -5.87
C HIS A 17 -8.10 -3.99 -5.65
N LYS A 18 -7.81 -4.73 -6.73
CA LYS A 18 -7.45 -6.16 -6.65
C LYS A 18 -6.17 -6.39 -5.82
N VAL A 19 -5.15 -5.56 -6.02
CA VAL A 19 -3.90 -5.67 -5.24
C VAL A 19 -4.17 -5.34 -3.76
N ILE A 20 -4.95 -4.28 -3.50
CA ILE A 20 -5.38 -3.93 -2.14
C ILE A 20 -6.12 -5.12 -1.51
N HIS A 21 -7.09 -5.74 -2.20
CA HIS A 21 -7.85 -6.89 -1.68
C HIS A 21 -6.94 -8.06 -1.31
N ASN A 22 -6.00 -8.42 -2.19
CA ASN A 22 -5.04 -9.50 -1.92
C ASN A 22 -4.22 -9.26 -0.65
N LEU A 23 -3.81 -8.00 -0.43
CA LEU A 23 -3.09 -7.63 0.79
C LEU A 23 -3.98 -7.70 2.03
N LEU A 24 -5.21 -7.17 1.94
CA LEU A 24 -6.18 -7.22 3.05
C LEU A 24 -6.54 -8.65 3.45
N GLU A 25 -6.74 -9.55 2.48
CA GLU A 25 -6.96 -10.97 2.76
C GLU A 25 -5.80 -11.62 3.54
N ARG A 26 -4.56 -11.30 3.17
CA ARG A 26 -3.39 -11.80 3.89
C ARG A 26 -3.31 -11.26 5.31
N VAL A 27 -3.63 -9.98 5.48
CA VAL A 27 -3.69 -9.35 6.81
C VAL A 27 -4.75 -10.03 7.68
N GLU A 28 -5.95 -10.28 7.15
CA GLU A 28 -7.02 -10.97 7.91
C GLU A 28 -6.69 -12.42 8.23
N LYS A 29 -6.12 -13.18 7.26
CA LYS A 29 -5.64 -14.55 7.49
C LYS A 29 -4.60 -14.62 8.60
N LEU A 30 -3.67 -13.66 8.62
CA LEU A 30 -2.65 -13.60 9.68
C LEU A 30 -3.25 -13.20 11.02
N ALA A 31 -4.18 -12.25 11.03
CA ALA A 31 -4.91 -11.83 12.24
C ALA A 31 -5.70 -13.02 12.85
N ASP A 32 -6.38 -13.81 12.02
CA ASP A 32 -7.09 -15.01 12.45
C ASP A 32 -6.16 -16.07 13.04
N LYS A 33 -5.01 -16.33 12.37
CA LYS A 33 -3.97 -17.23 12.88
C LYS A 33 -3.44 -16.81 14.26
N GLU A 34 -3.27 -15.52 14.46
CA GLU A 34 -2.74 -14.94 15.69
C GLU A 34 -3.83 -14.59 16.72
N LYS A 35 -5.10 -14.88 16.40
CA LYS A 35 -6.28 -14.60 17.23
C LYS A 35 -6.36 -13.11 17.63
N PHE A 36 -5.92 -12.24 16.74
CA PHE A 36 -5.94 -10.79 16.95
C PHE A 36 -7.13 -10.14 16.24
N VAL A 37 -7.87 -9.30 16.95
CA VAL A 37 -9.06 -8.62 16.44
C VAL A 37 -8.80 -7.11 16.35
N PHE A 38 -9.09 -6.54 15.21
CA PHE A 38 -9.04 -5.09 14.97
C PHE A 38 -10.19 -4.67 14.06
N LYS A 39 -10.36 -3.37 13.85
CA LYS A 39 -11.32 -2.83 12.88
C LYS A 39 -10.58 -2.10 11.78
N GLY A 40 -10.96 -2.37 10.54
CA GLY A 40 -10.47 -1.69 9.35
C GLY A 40 -11.61 -1.19 8.46
N LEU A 41 -11.32 -0.13 7.70
CA LEU A 41 -12.18 0.40 6.65
C LEU A 41 -11.44 0.42 5.32
N LYS A 42 -12.12 -0.03 4.27
CA LYS A 42 -11.63 0.03 2.90
C LYS A 42 -12.57 0.90 2.07
N MET A 43 -12.04 1.97 1.47
CA MET A 43 -12.83 2.82 0.58
C MET A 43 -13.22 2.07 -0.69
N GLY A 44 -14.49 2.04 -0.97
CA GLY A 44 -15.05 1.41 -2.17
C GLY A 44 -16.55 1.61 -2.23
N ASN A 45 -17.12 1.27 -3.37
CA ASN A 45 -18.56 1.25 -3.52
C ASN A 45 -19.07 -0.19 -3.30
N PRO A 46 -19.95 -0.43 -2.30
CA PRO A 46 -20.53 -1.75 -2.08
C PRO A 46 -21.28 -2.33 -3.28
N ASP A 47 -21.76 -1.46 -4.18
CA ASP A 47 -22.51 -1.86 -5.39
C ASP A 47 -21.58 -2.17 -6.59
N ASN A 48 -20.26 -2.07 -6.42
CA ASN A 48 -19.27 -2.31 -7.46
C ASN A 48 -18.31 -3.42 -7.01
N GLU A 49 -18.40 -4.59 -7.66
CA GLU A 49 -17.63 -5.79 -7.36
C GLU A 49 -16.11 -5.55 -7.38
N ASP A 50 -15.59 -4.73 -8.29
CA ASP A 50 -14.16 -4.45 -8.39
C ASP A 50 -13.62 -3.71 -7.15
N SER A 51 -14.46 -2.88 -6.54
CA SER A 51 -14.07 -2.08 -5.38
C SER A 51 -14.61 -2.61 -4.06
N PHE A 52 -15.49 -3.60 -4.08
CA PHE A 52 -16.09 -4.19 -2.90
C PHE A 52 -15.17 -5.23 -2.25
N TYR A 53 -14.97 -5.13 -0.96
CA TYR A 53 -14.26 -6.10 -0.12
C TYR A 53 -15.07 -6.38 1.15
N ASP A 54 -15.45 -7.62 1.35
CA ASP A 54 -16.20 -8.05 2.54
C ASP A 54 -15.35 -9.00 3.39
N GLY A 55 -14.43 -8.43 4.13
CA GLY A 55 -13.63 -9.18 5.11
C GLY A 55 -14.36 -9.31 6.46
N LYS A 56 -13.78 -10.10 7.35
CA LYS A 56 -14.28 -10.26 8.75
C LYS A 56 -14.04 -8.98 9.57
N LEU A 57 -12.83 -8.43 9.48
CA LEU A 57 -12.31 -7.33 10.28
C LEU A 57 -12.29 -6.00 9.53
N ILE A 58 -12.24 -6.06 8.19
CA ILE A 58 -12.13 -4.90 7.30
C ILE A 58 -13.37 -4.86 6.43
N LYS A 59 -14.08 -3.75 6.49
CA LYS A 59 -15.33 -3.57 5.72
C LYS A 59 -15.19 -2.47 4.68
N THR A 60 -15.82 -2.69 3.52
CA THR A 60 -15.96 -1.62 2.52
C THR A 60 -16.99 -0.60 2.97
N ASP A 61 -16.61 0.66 2.84
CA ASP A 61 -17.48 1.79 3.13
C ASP A 61 -17.23 2.92 2.11
N LYS A 62 -18.28 3.58 1.65
CA LYS A 62 -18.20 4.74 0.75
C LYS A 62 -18.44 6.08 1.46
N ASN A 63 -18.81 6.05 2.75
CA ASN A 63 -19.16 7.23 3.51
C ASN A 63 -17.92 7.85 4.19
N GLU A 64 -17.46 8.98 3.68
CA GLU A 64 -16.30 9.71 4.22
C GLU A 64 -16.43 10.03 5.70
N LYS A 65 -17.64 10.29 6.19
CA LYS A 65 -17.88 10.58 7.60
C LYS A 65 -17.39 9.46 8.51
N HIS A 66 -17.55 8.20 8.11
CA HIS A 66 -17.10 7.05 8.92
C HIS A 66 -15.58 7.01 9.04
N TYR A 67 -14.84 7.46 8.00
CA TYR A 67 -13.38 7.58 8.06
C TYR A 67 -12.95 8.71 8.99
N ILE A 68 -13.60 9.86 8.88
CA ILE A 68 -13.32 11.02 9.74
C ILE A 68 -13.59 10.67 11.21
N ASP A 69 -14.72 10.05 11.50
CA ASP A 69 -15.10 9.65 12.86
C ASP A 69 -14.16 8.55 13.39
N GLY A 70 -13.84 7.56 12.55
CA GLY A 70 -12.88 6.51 12.89
C GLY A 70 -11.48 7.05 13.25
N LEU A 71 -11.00 8.06 12.52
CA LEU A 71 -9.73 8.74 12.81
C LEU A 71 -9.76 9.50 14.14
N LYS A 72 -10.90 10.15 14.48
CA LYS A 72 -11.08 10.90 15.72
C LYS A 72 -11.21 9.99 16.94
N GLU A 73 -12.00 8.93 16.81
CA GLU A 73 -12.34 8.04 17.91
C GLU A 73 -11.27 6.96 18.20
N ASN A 74 -10.24 6.85 17.36
CA ASN A 74 -9.18 5.85 17.44
C ASN A 74 -9.68 4.39 17.45
N LYS A 75 -10.88 4.14 16.89
CA LYS A 75 -11.51 2.81 16.84
C LYS A 75 -11.10 1.99 15.61
N ILE A 76 -10.64 2.67 14.57
CA ILE A 76 -10.21 2.06 13.32
C ILE A 76 -8.69 2.12 13.26
N LEU A 77 -8.06 0.96 13.07
CA LEU A 77 -6.60 0.84 13.04
C LEU A 77 -6.05 0.68 11.61
N LEU A 78 -6.88 0.19 10.67
CA LEU A 78 -6.46 0.02 9.29
C LEU A 78 -7.39 0.76 8.34
N TYR A 79 -6.82 1.55 7.46
CA TYR A 79 -7.49 2.28 6.39
C TYR A 79 -6.93 1.80 5.05
N ALA A 80 -7.79 1.43 4.12
CA ALA A 80 -7.35 0.98 2.81
C ALA A 80 -8.10 1.71 1.69
N GLY A 81 -7.40 2.03 0.63
CA GLY A 81 -7.99 2.71 -0.52
C GLY A 81 -6.95 3.03 -1.58
N THR A 82 -7.41 3.49 -2.73
CA THR A 82 -6.53 4.00 -3.77
C THR A 82 -5.84 5.29 -3.32
N LYS A 83 -4.76 5.67 -4.01
CA LYS A 83 -4.05 6.94 -3.79
C LYS A 83 -5.00 8.16 -3.78
N TYR A 84 -6.01 8.19 -4.65
CA TYR A 84 -7.00 9.27 -4.72
C TYR A 84 -7.83 9.41 -3.43
N HIS A 85 -8.19 8.29 -2.81
CA HIS A 85 -8.89 8.33 -1.54
C HIS A 85 -7.98 8.78 -0.39
N LEU A 86 -6.79 8.19 -0.30
CA LEU A 86 -5.88 8.49 0.80
C LEU A 86 -5.26 9.88 0.74
N SER A 87 -5.26 10.57 -0.42
CA SER A 87 -4.84 11.96 -0.53
C SER A 87 -5.83 12.98 0.05
N ASN A 88 -6.98 12.54 0.56
CA ASN A 88 -7.95 13.44 1.16
C ASN A 88 -7.40 14.12 2.43
N TRP A 89 -7.78 15.39 2.61
CA TRP A 89 -7.31 16.29 3.66
C TRP A 89 -7.48 15.74 5.09
N TYR A 90 -8.52 14.94 5.34
CA TYR A 90 -8.81 14.41 6.68
C TYR A 90 -7.82 13.35 7.16
N TYR A 91 -6.97 12.82 6.30
CA TYR A 91 -5.88 11.92 6.67
C TYR A 91 -4.60 12.65 7.10
N GLN A 92 -4.46 13.95 6.82
CA GLN A 92 -3.22 14.70 7.07
C GLN A 92 -2.77 14.58 8.54
N ASN A 93 -1.55 14.05 8.73
CA ASN A 93 -0.92 13.81 10.04
C ASN A 93 -1.73 12.91 10.99
N LYS A 94 -2.57 12.01 10.48
CA LYS A 94 -3.45 11.16 11.30
C LYS A 94 -2.98 9.74 11.46
N LEU A 95 -2.07 9.28 10.61
CA LEU A 95 -1.64 7.89 10.53
C LEU A 95 -0.20 7.74 11.01
N ASP A 96 0.13 6.55 11.50
CA ASP A 96 1.51 6.23 11.91
C ASP A 96 2.31 5.65 10.74
N TYR A 97 1.67 4.84 9.88
CA TYR A 97 2.31 4.20 8.73
C TYR A 97 1.42 4.23 7.50
N LEU A 98 2.05 4.46 6.35
CA LEU A 98 1.47 4.23 5.03
C LEU A 98 2.25 3.11 4.34
N PHE A 99 1.57 2.07 3.91
CA PHE A 99 2.12 1.01 3.06
C PHE A 99 1.65 1.20 1.63
N CYS A 100 2.59 1.33 0.72
CA CYS A 100 2.36 1.42 -0.72
C CYS A 100 2.84 0.10 -1.36
N ASP A 101 1.92 -0.74 -1.78
CA ASP A 101 2.24 -1.95 -2.54
C ASP A 101 2.30 -1.65 -4.04
N GLU A 102 3.10 -2.41 -4.79
CA GLU A 102 3.43 -2.14 -6.20
C GLU A 102 3.95 -0.71 -6.41
N ALA A 103 4.89 -0.29 -5.58
CA ALA A 103 5.38 1.09 -5.56
C ALA A 103 6.09 1.53 -6.86
N SER A 104 6.54 0.59 -7.70
CA SER A 104 7.01 0.90 -9.07
C SER A 104 5.94 1.55 -9.95
N GLN A 105 4.67 1.37 -9.62
CA GLN A 105 3.53 1.96 -10.32
C GLN A 105 2.98 3.25 -9.66
N ILE A 106 3.66 3.76 -8.64
CA ILE A 106 3.31 5.02 -7.96
C ILE A 106 4.29 6.09 -8.44
N SER A 107 3.77 7.20 -8.94
CA SER A 107 4.61 8.32 -9.37
C SER A 107 5.12 9.13 -8.18
N VAL A 108 6.20 9.87 -8.40
CA VAL A 108 6.73 10.83 -7.40
C VAL A 108 5.65 11.83 -7.00
N ALA A 109 4.86 12.34 -7.96
CA ALA A 109 3.75 13.24 -7.68
C ALA A 109 2.68 12.62 -6.76
N ASP A 110 2.32 11.35 -7.02
CA ASP A 110 1.38 10.61 -6.16
C ASP A 110 1.92 10.45 -4.74
N LEU A 111 3.21 10.10 -4.60
CA LEU A 111 3.82 9.97 -3.28
C LEU A 111 3.87 11.30 -2.53
N VAL A 112 4.13 12.42 -3.21
CA VAL A 112 4.07 13.76 -2.60
C VAL A 112 2.66 14.05 -2.07
N ALA A 113 1.61 13.72 -2.84
CA ALA A 113 0.22 13.89 -2.39
C ALA A 113 -0.13 13.03 -1.16
N LEU A 114 0.50 11.85 -1.03
CA LEU A 114 0.31 10.93 0.10
C LEU A 114 1.24 11.23 1.29
N GLY A 115 2.34 11.95 1.07
CA GLY A 115 3.43 12.08 2.03
C GLY A 115 3.04 12.69 3.37
N GLY A 116 2.02 13.55 3.39
CA GLY A 116 1.55 14.21 4.61
C GLY A 116 0.58 13.39 5.48
N ILE A 117 0.14 12.21 5.06
CA ILE A 117 -0.89 11.47 5.79
C ILE A 117 -0.35 10.62 6.94
N ALA A 118 0.91 10.18 6.84
CA ALA A 118 1.53 9.27 7.81
C ALA A 118 2.93 9.73 8.21
N LYS A 119 3.36 9.33 9.41
CA LYS A 119 4.70 9.61 9.94
C LYS A 119 5.80 8.79 9.23
N ASN A 120 5.45 7.59 8.79
CA ASN A 120 6.36 6.65 8.15
C ASN A 120 5.72 6.12 6.86
N ILE A 121 6.51 6.00 5.81
CA ILE A 121 6.08 5.44 4.53
C ILE A 121 6.92 4.20 4.25
N VAL A 122 6.25 3.11 3.90
CA VAL A 122 6.86 1.84 3.49
C VAL A 122 6.48 1.58 2.05
N LEU A 123 7.44 1.59 1.17
CA LEU A 123 7.29 1.30 -0.25
C LEU A 123 7.67 -0.16 -0.49
N VAL A 124 6.77 -0.92 -1.09
CA VAL A 124 6.98 -2.32 -1.46
C VAL A 124 6.78 -2.45 -2.95
N GLY A 125 7.74 -2.98 -3.66
CA GLY A 125 7.66 -3.12 -5.11
C GLY A 125 8.93 -3.64 -5.72
N ASP A 126 8.91 -3.78 -7.03
CA ASP A 126 10.01 -4.24 -7.84
C ASP A 126 10.26 -3.21 -8.95
N GLN A 127 11.43 -2.59 -8.96
CA GLN A 127 11.79 -1.55 -9.93
C GLN A 127 11.96 -2.09 -11.35
N GLN A 128 12.19 -3.40 -11.52
CA GLN A 128 12.33 -4.01 -12.84
C GLN A 128 10.97 -4.31 -13.49
N GLN A 129 9.87 -4.16 -12.74
CA GLN A 129 8.53 -4.22 -13.31
C GLN A 129 8.20 -2.93 -14.06
N LEU A 130 7.40 -3.08 -15.12
CA LEU A 130 6.95 -1.93 -15.91
C LEU A 130 6.23 -0.92 -15.02
N GLY A 131 6.66 0.33 -15.11
CA GLY A 131 5.97 1.45 -14.48
C GLY A 131 4.57 1.67 -15.04
N GLN A 132 3.78 2.49 -14.38
CA GLN A 132 2.46 2.87 -14.89
C GLN A 132 2.60 3.72 -16.16
N PRO A 133 1.85 3.41 -17.25
CA PRO A 133 1.83 4.27 -18.43
C PRO A 133 1.35 5.68 -18.08
N LEU A 134 2.14 6.67 -18.40
CA LEU A 134 1.76 8.06 -18.21
C LEU A 134 0.85 8.53 -19.37
N GLN A 135 -0.27 9.15 -19.04
CA GLN A 135 -1.21 9.69 -20.04
C GLN A 135 -0.90 11.13 -20.45
N GLY A 136 0.20 11.70 -19.96
CA GLY A 136 0.58 13.09 -20.27
C GLY A 136 2.02 13.39 -19.87
N ASN A 137 2.51 14.56 -20.29
CA ASN A 137 3.82 15.02 -19.88
C ASN A 137 3.76 15.59 -18.46
N HIS A 138 4.54 15.02 -17.58
CA HIS A 138 4.76 15.57 -16.24
C HIS A 138 5.99 16.48 -16.23
N PRO A 139 5.96 17.61 -15.52
CA PRO A 139 7.12 18.49 -15.43
C PRO A 139 8.23 17.80 -14.62
N ASN A 140 9.43 17.88 -15.15
CA ASN A 140 10.63 17.26 -14.56
C ASN A 140 10.40 15.74 -14.32
N GLU A 141 10.93 15.21 -13.21
CA GLU A 141 10.86 13.79 -12.81
C GLU A 141 9.58 13.44 -12.02
N SER A 142 8.58 14.34 -11.97
CA SER A 142 7.38 14.12 -11.13
C SER A 142 6.49 12.97 -11.60
N GLY A 143 6.62 12.57 -12.87
CA GLY A 143 5.94 11.41 -13.44
C GLY A 143 6.66 10.08 -13.24
N ASP A 144 7.94 10.10 -12.87
CA ASP A 144 8.74 8.90 -12.73
C ASP A 144 8.22 8.00 -11.61
N SER A 145 8.52 6.70 -11.72
CA SER A 145 8.29 5.77 -10.64
C SER A 145 9.01 6.23 -9.37
N VAL A 146 8.33 6.19 -8.25
CA VAL A 146 8.94 6.56 -6.98
C VAL A 146 10.13 5.66 -6.61
N LEU A 147 10.12 4.39 -7.02
CA LEU A 147 11.25 3.48 -6.78
C LEU A 147 12.45 3.87 -7.65
N ASP A 148 12.25 4.18 -8.93
CA ASP A 148 13.31 4.62 -9.83
C ASP A 148 13.95 5.92 -9.32
N TYR A 149 13.11 6.87 -8.92
CA TYR A 149 13.57 8.14 -8.34
C TYR A 149 14.42 7.94 -7.08
N LEU A 150 14.01 7.05 -6.17
CA LEU A 150 14.72 6.80 -4.91
C LEU A 150 15.98 5.96 -5.08
N LEU A 151 15.98 5.02 -6.02
CA LEU A 151 17.10 4.12 -6.27
C LEU A 151 18.17 4.73 -7.20
N GLN A 152 17.80 5.76 -7.97
CA GLN A 152 18.75 6.50 -8.82
C GLN A 152 19.58 5.59 -9.75
N GLY A 153 18.91 4.63 -10.39
CA GLY A 153 19.51 3.68 -11.32
C GLY A 153 20.33 2.56 -10.67
N LYS A 154 20.20 2.34 -9.37
CA LYS A 154 20.79 1.17 -8.70
C LYS A 154 19.84 -0.02 -8.82
N ASP A 155 20.38 -1.20 -9.10
CA ASP A 155 19.60 -2.44 -9.24
C ASP A 155 18.99 -2.92 -7.94
N THR A 156 19.56 -2.55 -6.79
CA THR A 156 19.11 -2.97 -5.47
C THR A 156 19.18 -1.83 -4.47
N ILE A 157 18.35 -1.93 -3.43
CA ILE A 157 18.38 -0.99 -2.31
C ILE A 157 19.53 -1.31 -1.36
N SER A 158 20.21 -0.27 -0.86
CA SER A 158 21.23 -0.43 0.18
C SER A 158 20.62 -0.77 1.54
N GLU A 159 21.35 -1.54 2.35
CA GLU A 159 20.86 -2.05 3.66
C GLU A 159 20.46 -0.94 4.64
N ASP A 160 21.05 0.25 4.54
CA ASP A 160 20.71 1.42 5.35
C ASP A 160 19.37 2.09 4.95
N LYS A 161 18.87 1.80 3.75
CA LYS A 161 17.65 2.41 3.19
C LYS A 161 16.47 1.46 3.13
N GLY A 162 16.71 0.15 3.13
CA GLY A 162 15.61 -0.81 3.03
C GLY A 162 16.05 -2.26 3.07
N VAL A 163 15.14 -3.16 2.73
CA VAL A 163 15.34 -4.60 2.72
C VAL A 163 15.14 -5.15 1.32
N PHE A 164 16.16 -5.76 0.77
CA PHE A 164 16.06 -6.49 -0.48
C PHE A 164 15.54 -7.91 -0.23
N LEU A 165 14.41 -8.28 -0.87
CA LEU A 165 13.82 -9.59 -0.76
C LEU A 165 14.42 -10.53 -1.81
N ASN A 166 15.43 -11.28 -1.43
CA ASN A 166 16.22 -12.15 -2.33
C ASN A 166 15.69 -13.58 -2.46
N LYS A 167 14.51 -13.90 -1.91
CA LYS A 167 13.89 -15.23 -2.01
C LYS A 167 12.54 -15.16 -2.68
N THR A 168 12.36 -15.93 -3.75
CA THR A 168 11.03 -16.13 -4.34
C THR A 168 10.38 -17.39 -3.78
N PHE A 169 9.05 -17.31 -3.54
CA PHE A 169 8.20 -18.44 -3.19
C PHE A 169 7.16 -18.74 -4.27
N ARG A 170 7.21 -18.00 -5.39
CA ARG A 170 6.25 -18.08 -6.49
C ARG A 170 6.74 -18.99 -7.60
N LEU A 171 8.02 -18.99 -7.88
CA LEU A 171 8.62 -19.71 -9.00
C LEU A 171 9.21 -21.06 -8.55
N HIS A 172 9.08 -22.07 -9.41
CA HIS A 172 9.79 -23.34 -9.23
C HIS A 172 11.31 -23.10 -9.29
N PRO A 173 12.14 -23.80 -8.48
CA PRO A 173 13.59 -23.56 -8.44
C PRO A 173 14.29 -23.57 -9.79
N ASN A 174 13.90 -24.47 -10.70
CA ASN A 174 14.48 -24.58 -12.05
C ASN A 174 14.17 -23.36 -12.94
N ILE A 175 13.04 -22.69 -12.72
CA ILE A 175 12.69 -21.45 -13.44
C ILE A 175 13.44 -20.28 -12.81
N ASN A 176 13.54 -20.27 -11.50
CA ASN A 176 14.21 -19.20 -10.79
C ASN A 176 15.70 -19.15 -11.11
N SER A 177 16.40 -20.29 -11.20
CA SER A 177 17.83 -20.32 -11.59
C SER A 177 18.05 -19.69 -12.97
N PHE A 178 17.19 -19.99 -13.93
CA PHE A 178 17.28 -19.42 -15.29
C PHE A 178 17.08 -17.89 -15.27
N THR A 179 16.18 -17.36 -14.45
CA THR A 179 15.90 -15.91 -14.37
C THR A 179 16.87 -15.14 -13.50
N SER A 180 17.61 -15.82 -12.63
CA SER A 180 18.60 -15.17 -11.73
C SER A 180 20.01 -15.06 -12.35
N ASP A 181 20.27 -15.86 -13.39
CA ASP A 181 21.58 -15.92 -14.05
C ASP A 181 21.67 -15.01 -15.30
N ASN A 182 20.61 -14.28 -15.64
CA ASN A 182 20.50 -13.31 -16.71
C ASN A 182 20.12 -11.94 -16.17
#